data_cf3de0145253a9f7aa53a2f1b2a2ee23
#
_entry.id   cf3de0145253a9f7aa53a2f1b2a2ee23
#
_cell.length_a   1.000
_cell.length_b   1.000
_cell.length_c   1.000
_cell.angle_alpha   90.00
_cell.angle_beta   90.00
_cell.angle_gamma   90.00
#
_symmetry.space_group_name_H-M   'P 1'
#
loop_
_entity.id
_entity.type
_entity.pdbx_description
1 polymer ?
#
loop_
_entity_poly.entity_id
_entity_poly.type
_entity_poly.pdbx_seq_one_letter_code
_entity_poly.pdbx_strand_id
1 'polypeptide(L)'
;MQYISEIDRLSSYPSIDTEVLRTFVAIADQGGFTRAGEQVNRTQSAVSMQMKRLEEDVLQRKLFERDGRQVRLTPEGQVLLGYARRILKLHSKVLNTS
;
A
#
# COMPACT_ATOMS: atom_id res chain seq x y z
N MET A 1 -38.33 -0.60 6.68
CA MET A 1 -37.26 -0.94 5.79
C MET A 1 -35.97 -0.26 6.19
N GLN A 2 -35.00 -1.00 6.20
CA GLN A 2 -33.74 -0.49 6.60
C GLN A 2 -32.93 -0.10 5.39
N TYR A 3 -32.81 1.15 5.20
CA TYR A 3 -31.98 1.64 4.11
C TYR A 3 -30.56 1.88 4.62
N ILE A 4 -29.70 0.97 4.29
CA ILE A 4 -28.29 1.18 4.58
C ILE A 4 -27.70 1.83 3.35
N SER A 5 -27.22 3.03 3.52
CA SER A 5 -26.69 3.78 2.39
C SER A 5 -25.44 3.08 1.84
N GLU A 6 -25.17 3.35 0.59
CA GLU A 6 -23.93 2.87 -0.02
C GLU A 6 -22.72 3.37 0.74
N ILE A 7 -22.80 4.58 1.28
CA ILE A 7 -21.69 5.16 2.03
C ILE A 7 -21.42 4.35 3.28
N ASP A 8 -22.45 3.98 4.03
CA ASP A 8 -22.28 3.18 5.24
C ASP A 8 -21.68 1.82 4.93
N ARG A 9 -22.14 1.21 3.84
CA ARG A 9 -21.63 -0.08 3.44
C ARG A 9 -20.16 0.00 3.05
N LEU A 10 -19.79 1.03 2.30
CA LEU A 10 -18.41 1.21 1.86
C LEU A 10 -17.48 1.49 3.03
N SER A 11 -17.95 2.24 4.01
CA SER A 11 -17.09 2.57 5.15
C SER A 11 -16.84 1.39 6.07
N SER A 12 -17.59 0.30 5.93
CA SER A 12 -17.34 -0.90 6.72
C SER A 12 -16.30 -1.82 6.11
N TYR A 13 -15.90 -1.58 4.87
CA TYR A 13 -14.85 -2.35 4.23
C TYR A 13 -13.47 -1.82 4.62
N PRO A 14 -12.48 -2.70 4.68
CA PRO A 14 -11.11 -2.24 4.88
C PRO A 14 -10.73 -1.29 3.76
N SER A 15 -9.97 -0.28 4.09
CA SER A 15 -9.51 0.67 3.11
C SER A 15 -8.00 0.76 3.12
N ILE A 16 -7.45 1.21 2.01
CA ILE A 16 -6.01 1.40 1.87
C ILE A 16 -5.75 2.88 1.63
N ASP A 17 -5.02 3.51 2.54
CA ASP A 17 -4.67 4.90 2.39
C ASP A 17 -3.63 5.09 1.29
N THR A 18 -3.65 6.25 0.65
CA THR A 18 -2.63 6.56 -0.34
C THR A 18 -1.24 6.55 0.25
N GLU A 19 -1.10 6.90 1.54
CA GLU A 19 0.20 6.83 2.20
C GLU A 19 0.73 5.42 2.26
N VAL A 20 -0.14 4.45 2.53
CA VAL A 20 0.25 3.03 2.54
C VAL A 20 0.70 2.61 1.15
N LEU A 21 -0.01 3.05 0.12
CA LEU A 21 0.36 2.73 -1.26
C LEU A 21 1.69 3.36 -1.63
N ARG A 22 1.95 4.59 -1.18
CA ARG A 22 3.25 5.23 -1.42
C ARG A 22 4.37 4.44 -0.80
N THR A 23 4.18 3.99 0.44
CA THR A 23 5.17 3.18 1.12
C THR A 23 5.40 1.88 0.36
N PHE A 24 4.33 1.24 -0.08
CA PHE A 24 4.43 0.00 -0.83
C PHE A 24 5.23 0.18 -2.12
N VAL A 25 4.91 1.23 -2.89
CA VAL A 25 5.63 1.53 -4.12
C VAL A 25 7.10 1.84 -3.84
N ALA A 26 7.37 2.59 -2.76
CA ALA A 26 8.73 2.91 -2.39
C ALA A 26 9.53 1.64 -2.10
N ILE A 27 8.93 0.67 -1.40
CA ILE A 27 9.61 -0.60 -1.13
C ILE A 27 9.90 -1.34 -2.43
N ALA A 28 8.93 -1.37 -3.33
CA ALA A 28 9.11 -2.03 -4.62
C ALA A 28 10.23 -1.37 -5.41
N ASP A 29 10.29 -0.05 -5.42
CA ASP A 29 11.29 0.69 -6.18
C ASP A 29 12.67 0.60 -5.57
N GLN A 30 12.75 0.61 -4.23
CA GLN A 30 14.05 0.62 -3.55
C GLN A 30 14.57 -0.79 -3.25
N GLY A 31 13.72 -1.78 -3.30
CA GLY A 31 14.13 -3.15 -3.02
C GLY A 31 14.36 -3.44 -1.55
N GLY A 32 13.87 -2.59 -0.65
CA GLY A 32 14.04 -2.81 0.78
C GLY A 32 13.27 -1.83 1.63
N PHE A 33 13.09 -2.20 2.90
CA PHE A 33 12.29 -1.40 3.82
C PHE A 33 13.02 -0.17 4.34
N THR A 34 14.33 -0.28 4.54
CA THR A 34 15.10 0.82 5.13
C THR A 34 15.13 2.04 4.19
N ARG A 35 15.47 1.80 2.93
CA ARG A 35 15.52 2.89 1.96
C ARG A 35 14.14 3.45 1.67
N ALA A 36 13.14 2.58 1.63
CA ALA A 36 11.78 3.03 1.44
C ALA A 36 11.36 3.95 2.58
N GLY A 37 11.72 3.58 3.81
CA GLY A 37 11.42 4.42 4.96
C GLY A 37 12.04 5.79 4.85
N GLU A 38 13.29 5.86 4.41
CA GLU A 38 13.95 7.14 4.20
C GLU A 38 13.20 7.98 3.17
N GLN A 39 12.76 7.35 2.10
CA GLN A 39 12.06 8.05 1.02
C GLN A 39 10.71 8.61 1.50
N VAL A 40 10.01 7.90 2.36
CA VAL A 40 8.69 8.34 2.82
C VAL A 40 8.73 8.96 4.22
N ASN A 41 9.92 9.22 4.76
CA ASN A 41 10.13 9.85 6.06
C ASN A 41 9.53 9.04 7.21
N ARG A 42 9.79 7.74 7.20
CA ARG A 42 9.34 6.85 8.26
C ARG A 42 10.49 5.93 8.67
N THR A 43 10.42 5.45 9.91
CA THR A 43 11.40 4.46 10.37
C THR A 43 11.16 3.13 9.66
N GLN A 44 12.18 2.30 9.62
CA GLN A 44 12.05 0.97 9.06
C GLN A 44 11.01 0.15 9.82
N SER A 45 10.96 0.31 11.13
CA SER A 45 9.96 -0.40 11.96
C SER A 45 8.54 0.01 11.59
N ALA A 46 8.32 1.31 11.36
CA ALA A 46 7.00 1.80 10.99
C ALA A 46 6.59 1.27 9.61
N VAL A 47 7.52 1.25 8.67
CA VAL A 47 7.26 0.71 7.34
C VAL A 47 6.92 -0.78 7.41
N SER A 48 7.70 -1.54 8.18
CA SER A 48 7.46 -2.98 8.34
C SER A 48 6.09 -3.25 8.93
N MET A 49 5.72 -2.49 9.97
CA MET A 49 4.42 -2.67 10.61
C MET A 49 3.29 -2.29 9.66
N GLN A 50 3.46 -1.23 8.91
CA GLN A 50 2.45 -0.79 7.96
C GLN A 50 2.20 -1.86 6.90
N MET A 51 3.27 -2.46 6.38
CA MET A 51 3.15 -3.50 5.37
C MET A 51 2.58 -4.78 5.95
N LYS A 52 2.92 -5.10 7.19
CA LYS A 52 2.36 -6.27 7.84
C LYS A 52 0.85 -6.16 7.98
N ARG A 53 0.37 -4.99 8.37
CA ARG A 53 -1.07 -4.74 8.46
C ARG A 53 -1.74 -4.86 7.09
N LEU A 54 -1.09 -4.33 6.08
CA LEU A 54 -1.62 -4.42 4.72
C LEU A 54 -1.75 -5.87 4.28
N GLU A 55 -0.73 -6.68 4.54
CA GLU A 55 -0.74 -8.08 4.16
C GLU A 55 -1.72 -8.92 4.96
N GLU A 56 -1.76 -8.71 6.27
CA GLU A 56 -2.50 -9.60 7.17
C GLU A 56 -3.92 -9.13 7.43
N ASP A 57 -4.09 -7.84 7.68
CA ASP A 57 -5.39 -7.33 8.13
C ASP A 57 -6.27 -6.86 6.99
N VAL A 58 -5.69 -6.35 5.94
CA VAL A 58 -6.47 -5.75 4.85
C VAL A 58 -6.63 -6.72 3.70
N LEU A 59 -5.53 -7.16 3.11
CA LEU A 59 -5.58 -7.96 1.88
C LEU A 59 -5.56 -9.46 2.14
N GLN A 60 -5.02 -9.88 3.27
CA GLN A 60 -4.85 -11.30 3.60
C GLN A 60 -4.12 -12.05 2.49
N ARG A 61 -3.07 -11.40 2.00
CA ARG A 61 -2.21 -11.92 0.94
C ARG A 61 -0.79 -11.50 1.22
N LYS A 62 0.15 -12.37 0.92
CA LYS A 62 1.57 -12.02 0.98
C LYS A 62 1.91 -11.17 -0.22
N LEU A 63 2.50 -10.02 0.03
CA LEU A 63 2.92 -9.12 -1.03
C LEU A 63 4.42 -9.16 -1.26
N PHE A 64 5.17 -9.61 -0.27
CA PHE A 64 6.63 -9.60 -0.33
C PHE A 64 7.20 -10.97 0.00
N GLU A 65 8.30 -11.28 -0.65
CA GLU A 65 9.15 -12.43 -0.32
C GLU A 65 10.53 -11.90 0.02
N ARG A 66 11.13 -12.47 1.05
CA ARG A 66 12.47 -12.08 1.43
C ARG A 66 13.47 -13.09 0.87
N ASP A 67 14.48 -12.58 0.18
CA ASP A 67 15.54 -13.38 -0.40
C ASP A 67 16.84 -12.78 0.07
N GLY A 68 17.36 -13.29 1.19
CA GLY A 68 18.53 -12.69 1.81
C GLY A 68 18.22 -11.29 2.31
N ARG A 69 18.95 -10.32 1.80
CA ARG A 69 18.75 -8.91 2.16
C ARG A 69 17.78 -8.20 1.24
N GLN A 70 17.40 -8.86 0.16
CA GLN A 70 16.52 -8.23 -0.80
C GLN A 70 15.07 -8.62 -0.56
N VAL A 71 14.19 -7.72 -0.96
CA VAL A 71 12.77 -7.92 -0.86
C VAL A 71 12.22 -7.95 -2.27
N ARG A 72 11.51 -9.00 -2.59
CA ARG A 72 10.85 -9.15 -3.89
C ARG A 72 9.36 -9.16 -3.70
N LEU A 73 8.66 -8.79 -4.75
CA LEU A 73 7.22 -8.85 -4.74
C LEU A 73 6.76 -10.27 -5.11
N THR A 74 5.72 -10.74 -4.41
CA THR A 74 4.99 -11.92 -4.84
C THR A 74 4.19 -11.59 -6.09
N PRO A 75 3.61 -12.58 -6.77
CA PRO A 75 2.69 -12.29 -7.88
C PRO A 75 1.56 -11.34 -7.46
N GLU A 76 1.03 -11.53 -6.25
CA GLU A 76 -0.01 -10.63 -5.73
C GLU A 76 0.54 -9.22 -5.53
N GLY A 77 1.79 -9.13 -5.06
CA GLY A 77 2.43 -7.83 -4.90
C GLY A 77 2.62 -7.13 -6.23
N GLN A 78 2.94 -7.87 -7.28
CA GLN A 78 3.08 -7.28 -8.62
C GLN A 78 1.75 -6.72 -9.11
N VAL A 79 0.66 -7.44 -8.87
CA VAL A 79 -0.67 -6.95 -9.25
C VAL A 79 -0.99 -5.67 -8.50
N LEU A 80 -0.74 -5.68 -7.18
CA LEU A 80 -1.00 -4.48 -6.39
C LEU A 80 -0.14 -3.31 -6.85
N LEU A 81 1.11 -3.56 -7.21
CA LEU A 81 1.98 -2.49 -7.67
C LEU A 81 1.41 -1.76 -8.88
N GLY A 82 0.86 -2.51 -9.83
CA GLY A 82 0.23 -1.92 -11.00
C GLY A 82 -0.92 -1.00 -10.62
N TYR A 83 -1.80 -1.47 -9.73
CA TYR A 83 -2.91 -0.66 -9.26
C TYR A 83 -2.45 0.51 -8.42
N ALA A 84 -1.47 0.29 -7.55
CA ALA A 84 -0.97 1.36 -6.68
C ALA A 84 -0.42 2.52 -7.49
N ARG A 85 0.34 2.23 -8.54
CA ARG A 85 0.87 3.28 -9.40
C ARG A 85 -0.24 4.07 -10.08
N ARG A 86 -1.29 3.39 -10.53
CA ARG A 86 -2.44 4.04 -11.16
C ARG A 86 -3.19 4.91 -10.16
N ILE A 87 -3.43 4.37 -8.98
CA ILE A 87 -4.16 5.11 -7.93
C ILE A 87 -3.39 6.35 -7.54
N LEU A 88 -2.08 6.24 -7.34
CA LEU A 88 -1.27 7.38 -6.96
C LEU A 88 -1.21 8.42 -8.08
N LYS A 89 -1.16 7.97 -9.32
CA LYS A 89 -1.17 8.89 -10.45
C LYS A 89 -2.48 9.67 -10.52
N LEU A 90 -3.60 8.98 -10.34
CA LEU A 90 -4.90 9.63 -10.34
C LEU A 90 -5.06 10.58 -9.17
N HIS A 91 -4.57 10.17 -8.00
CA HIS A 91 -4.59 11.01 -6.82
C HIS A 91 -3.82 12.31 -7.07
N SER A 92 -2.64 12.19 -7.68
CA SER A 92 -1.84 13.37 -8.02
C SER A 92 -2.57 14.30 -8.98
N LYS A 93 -3.27 13.71 -9.96
CA LYS A 93 -4.03 14.52 -10.91
C LYS A 93 -5.14 15.31 -10.24
N VAL A 94 -5.83 14.68 -9.30
CA VAL A 94 -6.89 15.36 -8.56
C VAL A 94 -6.32 16.56 -7.79
N LEU A 95 -5.19 16.33 -7.11
CA LEU A 95 -4.57 17.40 -6.32
C LEU A 95 -4.01 18.51 -7.17
N ASN A 96 -3.59 18.21 -8.40
CA ASN A 96 -3.00 19.19 -9.30
C ASN A 96 -4.00 19.83 -10.24
N THR A 97 -5.26 19.43 -10.17
CA THR A 97 -6.31 20.05 -10.93
C THR A 97 -6.76 21.32 -10.22
N SER A 98 -6.60 22.42 -10.86
CA SER A 98 -6.97 23.69 -10.25
C SER A 98 -7.45 24.67 -11.30
#